data_c1004c731a5873c47dd7fe87293b19e2
#
_entry.id   c1004c731a5873c47dd7fe87293b19e2
#
_cell.length_a   1.000
_cell.length_b   1.000
_cell.length_c   1.000
_cell.angle_alpha   90.00
_cell.angle_beta   90.00
_cell.angle_gamma   90.00
#
_symmetry.space_group_name_H-M   'P 1'
#
loop_
_entity.id
_entity.type
_entity.pdbx_description
1 polymer ?
#
loop_
_entity_poly.entity_id
_entity_poly.type
_entity_poly.pdbx_seq_one_letter_code
_entity_poly.pdbx_strand_id
1 'polypeptide(L)'
;MANKDYIGKIIGVKIDRELGSKHPKHGFIYPVNYGFIPNTISGDGEEIDCYVLGVFEPIKDFTGKCIAVIHRINDDDDKLVIIPKDKNYFLVNSDSIKPDSPQKIVNGNMYLPLRAIADSI
;
A
#
# COMPACT_ATOMS: atom_id res chain seq x y z
N MET A 1 4.76 -18.25 7.16
CA MET A 1 4.17 -17.15 7.96
C MET A 1 2.90 -16.67 7.29
N ALA A 2 1.80 -16.60 8.02
CA ALA A 2 0.57 -16.02 7.47
C ALA A 2 0.75 -14.51 7.28
N ASN A 3 0.10 -13.92 6.25
CA ASN A 3 0.30 -12.51 5.94
C ASN A 3 -0.07 -11.57 7.10
N LYS A 4 -1.08 -11.92 7.89
CA LYS A 4 -1.47 -11.17 9.09
C LYS A 4 -0.36 -11.07 10.14
N ASP A 5 0.61 -11.96 10.10
CA ASP A 5 1.73 -11.95 11.06
C ASP A 5 2.72 -10.82 10.79
N TYR A 6 2.63 -10.17 9.64
CA TYR A 6 3.42 -8.99 9.33
C TYR A 6 2.89 -7.72 10.03
N ILE A 7 1.62 -7.72 10.43
CA ILE A 7 1.02 -6.54 11.08
C ILE A 7 1.79 -6.18 12.35
N GLY A 8 2.20 -4.92 12.45
CA GLY A 8 2.99 -4.41 13.55
C GLY A 8 4.49 -4.49 13.36
N LYS A 9 4.96 -5.20 12.34
CA LYS A 9 6.39 -5.38 12.09
C LYS A 9 6.95 -4.27 11.20
N ILE A 10 8.24 -3.98 11.39
CA ILE A 10 9.00 -3.09 10.52
C ILE A 10 9.55 -3.91 9.37
N ILE A 11 9.26 -3.51 8.15
CA ILE A 11 9.53 -4.29 6.94
C ILE A 11 10.22 -3.41 5.90
N GLY A 12 11.27 -3.95 5.28
CA GLY A 12 11.90 -3.34 4.10
C GLY A 12 11.18 -3.77 2.83
N VAL A 13 10.87 -2.83 1.96
CA VAL A 13 10.15 -3.09 0.72
C VAL A 13 10.87 -2.46 -0.48
N LYS A 14 10.66 -3.03 -1.66
CA LYS A 14 11.14 -2.50 -2.94
C LYS A 14 9.95 -1.96 -3.72
N ILE A 15 10.13 -0.81 -4.36
CA ILE A 15 9.10 -0.15 -5.14
C ILE A 15 9.38 -0.41 -6.62
N ASP A 16 8.46 -1.06 -7.31
CA ASP A 16 8.54 -1.29 -8.75
C ASP A 16 7.49 -0.50 -9.54
N ARG A 17 6.53 0.11 -8.85
CA ARG A 17 5.55 1.04 -9.43
C ARG A 17 5.51 2.30 -8.56
N GLU A 18 6.28 3.29 -8.96
CA GLU A 18 6.41 4.54 -8.19
C GLU A 18 5.13 5.37 -8.25
N LEU A 19 4.90 6.14 -7.19
CA LEU A 19 3.85 7.15 -7.18
C LEU A 19 4.01 8.06 -8.41
N GLY A 20 2.93 8.24 -9.16
CA GLY A 20 2.92 9.05 -10.38
C GLY A 20 3.34 8.29 -11.64
N SER A 21 3.80 7.05 -11.54
CA SER A 21 4.13 6.25 -12.72
C SER A 21 2.86 5.69 -13.38
N LYS A 22 2.99 5.34 -14.66
CA LYS A 22 1.87 4.84 -15.47
C LYS A 22 1.91 3.32 -15.56
N HIS A 23 0.76 2.68 -15.36
CA HIS A 23 0.65 1.23 -15.54
C HIS A 23 0.94 0.86 -17.01
N PRO A 24 1.81 -0.13 -17.27
CA PRO A 24 2.25 -0.44 -18.64
C PRO A 24 1.14 -0.97 -19.56
N LYS A 25 0.11 -1.61 -19.00
CA LYS A 25 -0.99 -2.17 -19.81
C LYS A 25 -2.25 -1.32 -19.74
N HIS A 26 -2.66 -0.90 -18.54
CA HIS A 26 -3.96 -0.27 -18.32
C HIS A 26 -3.91 1.25 -18.35
N GLY A 27 -2.72 1.84 -18.34
CA GLY A 27 -2.53 3.27 -18.51
C GLY A 27 -2.92 4.17 -17.35
N PHE A 28 -3.41 3.63 -16.24
CA PHE A 28 -3.70 4.46 -15.07
C PHE A 28 -2.41 4.92 -14.38
N ILE A 29 -2.51 6.01 -13.63
CA ILE A 29 -1.40 6.56 -12.86
C ILE A 29 -1.47 6.01 -11.44
N TYR A 30 -0.35 5.51 -10.91
CA TYR A 30 -0.29 5.01 -9.54
C TYR A 30 -0.42 6.16 -8.55
N PRO A 31 -1.47 6.20 -7.73
CA PRO A 31 -1.68 7.29 -6.77
C PRO A 31 -0.84 7.16 -5.51
N VAL A 32 -0.21 6.01 -5.29
CA VAL A 32 0.68 5.72 -4.17
C VAL A 32 1.87 4.92 -4.69
N ASN A 33 2.94 4.82 -3.90
CA ASN A 33 4.03 3.91 -4.21
C ASN A 33 3.54 2.47 -4.01
N TYR A 34 3.84 1.61 -4.97
CA TYR A 34 3.44 0.21 -4.97
C TYR A 34 4.66 -0.66 -5.23
N GLY A 35 4.78 -1.74 -4.50
CA GLY A 35 5.94 -2.60 -4.64
C GLY A 35 5.73 -3.97 -4.03
N PHE A 36 6.81 -4.54 -3.53
CA PHE A 36 6.80 -5.91 -3.04
C PHE A 36 7.80 -6.07 -1.89
N ILE A 37 7.62 -7.16 -1.16
CA ILE A 37 8.50 -7.51 -0.06
C ILE A 37 9.46 -8.59 -0.56
N PRO A 38 10.78 -8.29 -0.62
CA PRO A 38 11.77 -9.26 -1.10
C PRO A 38 11.78 -10.54 -0.27
N ASN A 39 12.10 -11.65 -0.92
CA ASN A 39 12.25 -12.98 -0.29
C ASN A 39 10.96 -13.50 0.35
N THR A 40 9.81 -13.13 -0.19
CA THR A 40 8.50 -13.65 0.24
C THR A 40 7.83 -14.35 -0.92
N ILE A 41 6.82 -15.18 -0.61
CA ILE A 41 6.01 -15.88 -1.60
C ILE A 41 4.55 -15.71 -1.24
N SER A 42 3.76 -15.18 -2.17
CA SER A 42 2.31 -15.04 -2.04
C SER A 42 1.59 -16.25 -2.65
N GLY A 43 0.26 -16.21 -2.64
CA GLY A 43 -0.57 -17.29 -3.17
C GLY A 43 -0.37 -17.59 -4.66
N ASP A 44 0.09 -16.61 -5.46
CA ASP A 44 0.36 -16.79 -6.89
C ASP A 44 1.80 -17.23 -7.19
N GLY A 45 2.64 -17.43 -6.16
CA GLY A 45 4.04 -17.82 -6.32
C GLY A 45 5.00 -16.66 -6.50
N GLU A 46 4.50 -15.44 -6.63
CA GLU A 46 5.30 -14.23 -6.69
C GLU A 46 5.53 -13.64 -5.30
N GLU A 47 6.32 -12.60 -5.20
CA GLU A 47 6.55 -11.91 -3.94
C GLU A 47 5.27 -11.21 -3.46
N ILE A 48 5.16 -11.00 -2.14
CA ILE A 48 4.00 -10.34 -1.57
C ILE A 48 4.00 -8.87 -1.95
N ASP A 49 2.92 -8.39 -2.56
CA ASP A 49 2.75 -7.01 -2.96
C ASP A 49 2.42 -6.12 -1.76
N CYS A 50 2.77 -4.84 -1.87
CA CYS A 50 2.45 -3.88 -0.84
C CYS A 50 2.15 -2.49 -1.40
N TYR A 51 1.36 -1.73 -0.65
CA TYR A 51 1.18 -0.30 -0.84
C TYR A 51 2.01 0.44 0.21
N VAL A 52 2.70 1.50 -0.18
CA VAL A 52 3.37 2.39 0.77
C VAL A 52 2.55 3.68 0.84
N LEU A 53 1.94 3.92 1.99
CA LEU A 53 1.11 5.09 2.23
C LEU A 53 1.83 6.08 3.13
N GLY A 54 1.43 7.35 3.06
CA GLY A 54 2.05 8.40 3.86
C GLY A 54 3.37 8.93 3.30
N VAL A 55 3.74 8.50 2.10
CA VAL A 55 4.89 9.01 1.35
C VAL A 55 4.35 9.62 0.06
N PHE A 56 4.58 10.90 -0.15
CA PHE A 56 3.94 11.68 -1.22
C PHE A 56 4.88 12.01 -2.37
N GLU A 57 5.99 11.30 -2.46
CA GLU A 57 6.96 11.44 -3.54
C GLU A 57 7.33 10.05 -4.05
N PRO A 58 7.77 9.92 -5.32
CA PRO A 58 8.23 8.62 -5.83
C PRO A 58 9.50 8.18 -5.11
N ILE A 59 9.54 6.90 -4.74
CA ILE A 59 10.69 6.29 -4.04
C ILE A 59 11.05 4.97 -4.72
N LYS A 60 12.25 4.46 -4.44
CA LYS A 60 12.75 3.18 -4.97
C LYS A 60 12.68 2.06 -3.96
N ASP A 61 12.85 2.39 -2.69
CA ASP A 61 12.76 1.46 -1.58
C ASP A 61 12.27 2.20 -0.34
N PHE A 62 11.84 1.44 0.65
CA PHE A 62 11.32 2.02 1.88
C PHE A 62 11.40 1.00 3.00
N THR A 63 11.56 1.48 4.24
CA THR A 63 11.43 0.67 5.43
C THR A 63 10.36 1.30 6.31
N GLY A 64 9.30 0.56 6.58
CA GLY A 64 8.18 1.08 7.33
C GLY A 64 7.44 0.00 8.11
N LYS A 65 6.34 0.39 8.72
CA LYS A 65 5.53 -0.48 9.57
C LYS A 65 4.33 -1.01 8.78
N CYS A 66 4.13 -2.32 8.84
CA CYS A 66 2.92 -2.94 8.31
C CYS A 66 1.76 -2.71 9.28
N ILE A 67 0.69 -2.11 8.80
CA ILE A 67 -0.48 -1.77 9.63
C ILE A 67 -1.73 -2.56 9.26
N ALA A 68 -1.76 -3.14 8.07
CA ALA A 68 -2.94 -3.84 7.59
C ALA A 68 -2.58 -4.81 6.47
N VAL A 69 -3.46 -5.76 6.24
CA VAL A 69 -3.44 -6.68 5.09
C VAL A 69 -4.74 -6.48 4.33
N ILE A 70 -4.64 -6.18 3.03
CA ILE A 70 -5.81 -6.10 2.15
C ILE A 70 -5.97 -7.44 1.46
N HIS A 71 -7.10 -8.08 1.70
CA HIS A 71 -7.48 -9.30 1.02
C HIS A 71 -8.52 -8.99 -0.05
N ARG A 72 -8.23 -9.31 -1.30
CA ARG A 72 -9.15 -9.09 -2.42
C ARG A 72 -9.94 -10.36 -2.70
N ILE A 73 -11.26 -10.24 -2.79
CA ILE A 73 -12.18 -11.38 -2.88
C ILE A 73 -11.95 -12.21 -4.15
N ASN A 74 -11.63 -11.54 -5.25
CA ASN A 74 -11.47 -12.16 -6.57
C ASN A 74 -10.00 -12.32 -6.99
N ASP A 75 -9.09 -12.34 -6.02
CA ASP A 75 -7.66 -12.44 -6.23
C ASP A 75 -7.07 -13.26 -5.08
N ASP A 76 -6.14 -14.17 -5.38
CA ASP A 76 -5.51 -15.00 -4.36
C ASP A 76 -4.40 -14.27 -3.61
N ASP A 77 -4.10 -13.05 -3.99
CA ASP A 77 -3.02 -12.27 -3.41
C ASP A 77 -3.50 -11.30 -2.36
N ASP A 78 -2.91 -11.42 -1.19
CA ASP A 78 -3.02 -10.37 -0.18
C ASP A 78 -1.99 -9.29 -0.47
N LYS A 79 -2.31 -8.05 -0.08
CA LYS A 79 -1.42 -6.90 -0.21
C LYS A 79 -1.22 -6.26 1.15
N LEU A 80 0.03 -6.02 1.53
CA LEU A 80 0.35 -5.38 2.80
C LEU A 80 0.26 -3.86 2.65
N VAL A 81 -0.10 -3.19 3.73
CA VAL A 81 -0.10 -1.73 3.80
C VAL A 81 1.03 -1.30 4.72
N ILE A 82 1.96 -0.54 4.17
CA ILE A 82 3.18 -0.09 4.85
C ILE A 82 3.12 1.43 5.00
N ILE A 83 3.44 1.94 6.19
CA ILE A 83 3.48 3.38 6.47
C ILE A 83 4.79 3.75 7.16
N PRO A 84 5.17 5.05 7.19
CA PRO A 84 6.26 5.50 8.04
C PRO A 84 5.98 5.14 9.50
N LYS A 85 6.94 4.53 10.18
CA LYS A 85 6.76 3.97 11.52
C LYS A 85 6.36 4.98 12.60
N ASP A 86 6.69 6.25 12.38
CA ASP A 86 6.48 7.31 13.37
C ASP A 86 5.24 8.17 13.08
N LYS A 87 4.42 7.77 12.12
CA LYS A 87 3.20 8.51 11.75
C LYS A 87 1.98 7.96 12.46
N ASN A 88 1.14 8.87 12.96
CA ASN A 88 -0.19 8.52 13.41
C ASN A 88 -1.13 8.37 12.21
N TYR A 89 -2.04 7.41 12.27
CA TYR A 89 -2.95 7.15 11.17
C TYR A 89 -4.34 6.77 11.67
N PHE A 90 -5.34 6.97 10.81
CA PHE A 90 -6.71 6.51 11.03
C PHE A 90 -7.16 5.75 9.80
N LEU A 91 -7.73 4.56 9.98
CA LEU A 91 -8.36 3.83 8.91
C LEU A 91 -9.75 4.43 8.67
N VAL A 92 -10.00 4.82 7.43
CA VAL A 92 -11.24 5.46 7.04
C VAL A 92 -12.05 4.53 6.15
N ASN A 93 -13.29 4.30 6.52
CA ASN A 93 -14.24 3.49 5.76
C ASN A 93 -15.19 4.41 5.00
N SER A 94 -14.64 5.26 4.14
CA SER A 94 -15.39 6.29 3.43
C SER A 94 -15.17 6.18 1.93
N ASP A 95 -16.27 6.20 1.17
CA ASP A 95 -16.25 6.29 -0.28
C ASP A 95 -16.13 7.73 -0.78
N SER A 96 -16.03 8.71 0.12
CA SER A 96 -16.00 10.12 -0.23
C SER A 96 -14.63 10.63 -0.68
N ILE A 97 -13.57 9.81 -0.54
CA ILE A 97 -12.24 10.18 -0.98
C ILE A 97 -12.10 9.82 -2.46
N LYS A 98 -11.79 10.83 -3.27
CA LYS A 98 -11.69 10.67 -4.71
C LYS A 98 -10.51 9.78 -5.09
N PRO A 99 -10.59 9.03 -6.19
CA PRO A 99 -9.52 8.15 -6.64
C PRO A 99 -8.18 8.85 -6.91
N ASP A 100 -8.19 10.14 -7.21
CA ASP A 100 -6.98 10.91 -7.45
C ASP A 100 -6.27 11.35 -6.15
N SER A 101 -6.89 11.12 -5.01
CA SER A 101 -6.33 11.49 -3.71
C SER A 101 -6.67 10.42 -2.65
N PRO A 102 -6.11 9.20 -2.80
CA PRO A 102 -6.49 8.07 -1.96
C PRO A 102 -5.94 8.14 -0.53
N GLN A 103 -5.13 9.12 -0.23
CA GLN A 103 -4.59 9.33 1.12
C GLN A 103 -4.60 10.81 1.44
N LYS A 104 -4.80 11.14 2.71
CA LYS A 104 -4.94 12.52 3.13
C LYS A 104 -4.30 12.74 4.49
N ILE A 105 -3.64 13.90 4.64
CA ILE A 105 -3.14 14.35 5.94
C ILE A 105 -3.94 15.56 6.38
N VAL A 106 -4.48 15.50 7.60
CA VAL A 106 -5.21 16.60 8.23
C VAL A 106 -4.66 16.76 9.64
N ASN A 107 -4.19 17.94 9.97
CA ASN A 107 -3.62 18.25 11.29
C ASN A 107 -2.53 17.25 11.72
N GLY A 108 -1.68 16.83 10.78
CA GLY A 108 -0.59 15.90 11.05
C GLY A 108 -0.98 14.42 11.15
N ASN A 109 -2.27 14.10 11.03
CA ASN A 109 -2.74 12.72 11.05
C ASN A 109 -3.05 12.24 9.64
N MET A 110 -2.67 10.99 9.35
CA MET A 110 -2.98 10.35 8.07
C MET A 110 -4.35 9.69 8.13
N TYR A 111 -5.16 9.92 7.13
CA TYR A 111 -6.45 9.24 6.94
C TYR A 111 -6.32 8.29 5.74
N LEU A 112 -6.47 6.99 6.00
CA LEU A 112 -6.16 5.95 5.01
C LEU A 112 -7.44 5.21 4.61
N PRO A 113 -8.02 5.53 3.45
CA PRO A 113 -9.20 4.84 2.93
C PRO A 113 -8.76 3.56 2.19
N LEU A 114 -8.53 2.49 2.93
CA LEU A 114 -7.93 1.27 2.37
C LEU A 114 -8.75 0.69 1.22
N ARG A 115 -10.08 0.77 1.28
CA ARG A 115 -10.93 0.28 0.20
C ARG A 115 -10.73 1.08 -1.09
N ALA A 116 -10.68 2.41 -0.99
CA ALA A 116 -10.44 3.25 -2.16
C ALA A 116 -9.07 2.99 -2.78
N ILE A 117 -8.06 2.74 -1.94
CA ILE A 117 -6.72 2.38 -2.40
C ILE A 117 -6.74 1.04 -3.12
N ALA A 118 -7.38 0.03 -2.54
CA ALA A 118 -7.47 -1.29 -3.14
C ALA A 118 -8.22 -1.27 -4.47
N ASP A 119 -9.26 -0.43 -4.60
CA ASP A 119 -10.04 -0.29 -5.82
C ASP A 119 -9.28 0.50 -6.91
N SER A 120 -8.30 1.31 -6.55
CA SER A 120 -7.53 2.17 -7.47
C SER A 120 -6.36 1.44 -8.13
N ILE A 121 -5.93 0.36 -7.57
CA ILE A 121 -4.75 -0.41 -8.02
C ILE A 121 -5.15 -1.91 -8.14
#